data_be7abfb0202c94d559b5c616956ca9c8
#
_entry.id   be7abfb0202c94d559b5c616956ca9c8
#
_cell.length_a   1.000
_cell.length_b   1.000
_cell.length_c   1.000
_cell.angle_alpha   90.00
_cell.angle_beta   90.00
_cell.angle_gamma   90.00
#
_symmetry.space_group_name_H-M   'P 1'
#
loop_
_entity.id
_entity.type
_entity.pdbx_description
1 polymer ?
#
loop_
_entity_poly.entity_id
_entity_poly.type
_entity_poly.pdbx_seq_one_letter_code
_entity_poly.pdbx_strand_id
1 'polypeptide(L)'
;NKADRNENLRNIKDKILENYIDLDEMEVGKVLSAFKNLEKDIVRSNILNNMPRIDGRDLDTVRPVFVETNVLPAVHGSALFTRGETQAIVAATLGSSRDAQRIESIEGESSDNFMLHYNFPAYSVGEIGMPMGPKRREIGHGNLAKRAIKAVLPDVDDFGYTMRVVSEITESNGSSSMASVCGTSLSLMAVSYTHLTLPTNIG
;
A
#
# COMPACT_ATOMS: atom_id res chain seq x y z
N ASN A 1 -1.04 -19.45 -4.09
CA ASN A 1 -0.58 -18.06 -4.06
C ASN A 1 -1.29 -17.23 -5.14
N LYS A 2 -1.02 -15.90 -5.23
CA LYS A 2 -1.63 -14.99 -6.21
C LYS A 2 -1.25 -15.34 -7.64
N ALA A 3 -0.02 -15.75 -7.88
CA ALA A 3 0.49 -16.05 -9.22
C ALA A 3 -0.25 -17.27 -9.81
N ASP A 4 -0.35 -18.35 -9.07
CA ASP A 4 -1.03 -19.58 -9.51
C ASP A 4 -2.51 -19.32 -9.79
N ARG A 5 -3.17 -18.50 -8.94
CA ARG A 5 -4.56 -18.12 -9.17
C ARG A 5 -4.72 -17.34 -10.48
N ASN A 6 -3.85 -16.35 -10.70
CA ASN A 6 -3.90 -15.53 -11.91
C ASN A 6 -3.65 -16.35 -13.17
N GLU A 7 -2.73 -17.31 -13.10
CA GLU A 7 -2.46 -18.25 -14.20
C GLU A 7 -3.67 -19.15 -14.49
N ASN A 8 -4.27 -19.73 -13.44
CA ASN A 8 -5.47 -20.55 -13.59
C ASN A 8 -6.64 -19.74 -14.19
N LEU A 9 -6.86 -18.51 -13.72
CA LEU A 9 -7.90 -17.63 -14.28
C LEU A 9 -7.61 -17.27 -15.74
N ARG A 10 -6.34 -17.05 -16.11
CA ARG A 10 -5.94 -16.80 -17.49
C ARG A 10 -6.25 -18.01 -18.35
N ASN A 11 -5.82 -19.21 -17.96
CA ASN A 11 -6.07 -20.45 -18.68
C ASN A 11 -7.57 -20.70 -18.90
N ILE A 12 -8.43 -20.39 -17.91
CA ILE A 12 -9.89 -20.51 -18.05
C ILE A 12 -10.42 -19.49 -19.06
N LYS A 13 -9.95 -18.24 -19.01
CA LYS A 13 -10.34 -17.20 -19.96
C LYS A 13 -9.97 -17.58 -21.39
N ASP A 14 -8.75 -18.06 -21.59
CA ASP A 14 -8.25 -18.46 -22.90
C ASP A 14 -9.10 -19.62 -23.47
N LYS A 15 -9.42 -20.62 -22.65
CA LYS A 15 -10.32 -21.72 -23.05
C LYS A 15 -11.74 -21.24 -23.39
N ILE A 16 -12.25 -20.23 -22.68
CA ILE A 16 -13.57 -19.66 -23.00
C ILE A 16 -13.50 -18.97 -24.35
N LEU A 17 -12.47 -18.16 -24.60
CA LEU A 17 -12.30 -17.42 -25.85
C LEU A 17 -12.07 -18.35 -27.06
N GLU A 18 -11.39 -19.47 -26.90
CA GLU A 18 -11.24 -20.50 -27.93
C GLU A 18 -12.59 -21.03 -28.45
N ASN A 19 -13.62 -21.06 -27.62
CA ASN A 19 -14.96 -21.48 -28.04
C ASN A 19 -15.75 -20.39 -28.78
N TYR A 20 -15.18 -19.18 -28.88
CA TYR A 20 -15.84 -18.00 -29.47
C TYR A 20 -14.95 -17.31 -30.51
N ILE A 21 -14.34 -18.09 -31.40
CA ILE A 21 -13.34 -17.63 -32.39
C ILE A 21 -13.89 -16.59 -33.36
N ASP A 22 -15.20 -16.55 -33.60
CA ASP A 22 -15.86 -15.67 -34.57
C ASP A 22 -16.42 -14.37 -33.96
N LEU A 23 -16.13 -14.05 -32.68
CA LEU A 23 -16.62 -12.85 -32.03
C LEU A 23 -15.82 -11.61 -32.44
N ASP A 24 -16.51 -10.49 -32.61
CA ASP A 24 -15.85 -9.18 -32.75
C ASP A 24 -15.26 -8.69 -31.40
N GLU A 25 -14.42 -7.65 -31.44
CA GLU A 25 -13.76 -7.10 -30.26
C GLU A 25 -14.76 -6.65 -29.19
N MET A 26 -15.94 -6.15 -29.59
CA MET A 26 -16.97 -5.68 -28.66
C MET A 26 -17.65 -6.86 -27.96
N GLU A 27 -17.85 -7.97 -28.65
CA GLU A 27 -18.43 -9.19 -28.09
C GLU A 27 -17.45 -9.89 -27.16
N VAL A 28 -16.17 -9.96 -27.52
CA VAL A 28 -15.10 -10.43 -26.62
C VAL A 28 -15.07 -9.59 -25.34
N GLY A 29 -15.21 -8.27 -25.44
CA GLY A 29 -15.31 -7.38 -24.29
C GLY A 29 -16.51 -7.70 -23.38
N LYS A 30 -17.66 -8.07 -23.94
CA LYS A 30 -18.84 -8.49 -23.18
C LYS A 30 -18.60 -9.83 -22.46
N VAL A 31 -18.00 -10.81 -23.12
CA VAL A 31 -17.65 -12.11 -22.53
C VAL A 31 -16.70 -11.94 -21.34
N LEU A 32 -15.64 -11.16 -21.51
CA LEU A 32 -14.68 -10.88 -20.45
C LEU A 32 -15.32 -10.13 -19.26
N SER A 33 -16.23 -9.22 -19.53
CA SER A 33 -17.00 -8.52 -18.51
C SER A 33 -17.93 -9.45 -17.73
N ALA A 34 -18.64 -10.36 -18.43
CA ALA A 34 -19.49 -11.37 -17.81
C ALA A 34 -18.67 -12.33 -16.95
N PHE A 35 -17.52 -12.79 -17.43
CA PHE A 35 -16.58 -13.61 -16.66
C PHE A 35 -16.15 -12.93 -15.36
N LYS A 36 -15.78 -11.66 -15.43
CA LYS A 36 -15.37 -10.87 -14.26
C LYS A 36 -16.51 -10.69 -13.25
N ASN A 37 -17.74 -10.54 -13.73
CA ASN A 37 -18.91 -10.44 -12.84
C ASN A 37 -19.18 -11.80 -12.17
N LEU A 38 -19.11 -12.90 -12.92
CA LEU A 38 -19.24 -14.24 -12.36
C LEU A 38 -18.20 -14.54 -11.28
N GLU A 39 -16.91 -14.17 -11.52
CA GLU A 39 -15.85 -14.30 -10.51
C GLU A 39 -16.21 -13.53 -9.23
N LYS A 40 -16.68 -12.29 -9.36
CA LYS A 40 -17.13 -11.47 -8.23
C LYS A 40 -18.28 -12.14 -7.45
N ASP A 41 -19.27 -12.64 -8.16
CA ASP A 41 -20.46 -13.23 -7.56
C ASP A 41 -20.13 -14.53 -6.81
N ILE A 42 -19.26 -15.37 -7.39
CA ILE A 42 -18.77 -16.59 -6.74
C ILE A 42 -18.01 -16.23 -5.45
N VAL A 43 -17.05 -15.31 -5.53
CA VAL A 43 -16.25 -14.90 -4.36
C VAL A 43 -17.14 -14.33 -3.26
N ARG A 44 -18.10 -13.46 -3.64
CA ARG A 44 -19.04 -12.88 -2.68
C ARG A 44 -19.94 -13.95 -2.04
N SER A 45 -20.49 -14.85 -2.84
CA SER A 45 -21.33 -15.95 -2.35
C SER A 45 -20.58 -16.88 -1.39
N ASN A 46 -19.30 -17.19 -1.70
CA ASN A 46 -18.48 -18.00 -0.81
C ASN A 46 -18.31 -17.34 0.56
N ILE A 47 -18.01 -16.02 0.59
CA ILE A 47 -17.86 -15.28 1.85
C ILE A 47 -19.18 -15.24 2.63
N LEU A 48 -20.31 -15.00 1.95
CA LEU A 48 -21.64 -14.97 2.61
C LEU A 48 -22.06 -16.34 3.16
N ASN A 49 -21.56 -17.42 2.58
CA ASN A 49 -21.80 -18.78 3.03
C ASN A 49 -20.72 -19.30 4.00
N ASN A 50 -19.93 -18.41 4.59
CA ASN A 50 -18.83 -18.73 5.52
C ASN A 50 -17.79 -19.72 4.95
N MET A 51 -17.61 -19.73 3.62
CA MET A 51 -16.55 -20.50 2.99
C MET A 51 -15.20 -19.79 3.18
N PRO A 52 -14.08 -20.52 3.13
CA PRO A 52 -12.76 -19.94 3.20
C PRO A 52 -12.56 -18.83 2.15
N ARG A 53 -11.71 -17.85 2.48
CA ARG A 53 -11.28 -16.81 1.55
C ARG A 53 -10.50 -17.42 0.38
N ILE A 54 -10.29 -16.65 -0.69
CA ILE A 54 -9.58 -17.08 -1.91
C ILE A 54 -8.19 -17.67 -1.62
N ASP A 55 -7.53 -17.19 -0.58
CA ASP A 55 -6.21 -17.65 -0.13
C ASP A 55 -6.27 -18.81 0.88
N GLY A 56 -7.44 -19.40 1.11
CA GLY A 56 -7.67 -20.55 1.99
C GLY A 56 -7.82 -20.22 3.47
N ARG A 57 -7.69 -18.94 3.87
CA ARG A 57 -7.92 -18.52 5.26
C ARG A 57 -9.42 -18.54 5.58
N ASP A 58 -9.73 -18.71 6.84
CA ASP A 58 -11.06 -18.40 7.38
C ASP A 58 -11.34 -16.88 7.37
N LEU A 59 -12.50 -16.47 7.86
CA LEU A 59 -12.91 -15.07 7.84
C LEU A 59 -12.23 -14.24 8.92
N ASP A 60 -11.71 -14.84 9.96
CA ASP A 60 -11.15 -14.19 11.15
C ASP A 60 -9.62 -14.15 11.15
N THR A 61 -8.96 -15.06 10.42
CA THR A 61 -7.51 -15.13 10.36
C THR A 61 -6.90 -13.97 9.58
N VAL A 62 -6.01 -13.22 10.23
CA VAL A 62 -5.18 -12.19 9.60
C VAL A 62 -4.03 -12.87 8.84
N ARG A 63 -3.62 -12.28 7.70
CA ARG A 63 -2.42 -12.74 6.99
C ARG A 63 -1.19 -12.66 7.89
N PRO A 64 -0.22 -13.58 7.75
CA PRO A 64 1.04 -13.51 8.50
C PRO A 64 1.69 -12.15 8.34
N VAL A 65 2.11 -11.54 9.46
CA VAL A 65 2.82 -10.27 9.49
C VAL A 65 4.27 -10.54 9.88
N PHE A 66 5.19 -10.00 9.09
CA PHE A 66 6.61 -9.97 9.38
C PHE A 66 7.08 -8.52 9.35
N VAL A 67 7.89 -8.13 10.32
CA VAL A 67 8.44 -6.78 10.43
C VAL A 67 9.93 -6.84 10.79
N GLU A 68 10.70 -5.94 10.20
CA GLU A 68 12.10 -5.75 10.51
C GLU A 68 12.38 -4.24 10.50
N THR A 69 13.08 -3.75 11.51
CA THR A 69 13.48 -2.34 11.61
C THR A 69 14.98 -2.19 11.34
N ASN A 70 15.40 -0.97 11.00
CA ASN A 70 16.80 -0.64 10.71
C ASN A 70 17.39 -1.43 9.51
N VAL A 71 16.55 -1.73 8.52
CA VAL A 71 16.96 -2.46 7.31
C VAL A 71 17.85 -1.65 6.38
N LEU A 72 17.80 -0.33 6.47
CA LEU A 72 18.61 0.60 5.68
C LEU A 72 19.59 1.35 6.58
N PRO A 73 20.90 1.14 6.45
CA PRO A 73 21.89 1.68 7.42
C PRO A 73 22.17 3.17 7.26
N ALA A 74 21.81 3.79 6.14
CA ALA A 74 22.15 5.17 5.81
C ALA A 74 21.01 6.17 5.98
N VAL A 75 19.91 5.77 6.62
CA VAL A 75 18.73 6.62 6.93
C VAL A 75 18.55 6.73 8.44
N HIS A 76 17.78 7.73 8.90
CA HIS A 76 17.56 7.92 10.32
C HIS A 76 16.71 6.80 10.93
N GLY A 77 15.72 6.30 10.19
CA GLY A 77 14.94 5.12 10.56
C GLY A 77 14.41 4.41 9.35
N SER A 78 14.27 3.09 9.43
CA SER A 78 13.70 2.29 8.35
C SER A 78 12.97 1.07 8.87
N ALA A 79 12.02 0.59 8.08
CA ALA A 79 11.30 -0.63 8.37
C ALA A 79 10.96 -1.39 7.08
N LEU A 80 11.04 -2.70 7.15
CA LEU A 80 10.42 -3.62 6.21
C LEU A 80 9.15 -4.13 6.86
N PHE A 81 8.02 -3.93 6.21
CA PHE A 81 6.73 -4.45 6.64
C PHE A 81 6.19 -5.40 5.58
N THR A 82 5.91 -6.62 5.98
CA THR A 82 5.32 -7.64 5.10
C THR A 82 4.05 -8.20 5.75
N ARG A 83 2.97 -8.27 4.97
CA ARG A 83 1.71 -8.91 5.36
C ARG A 83 1.25 -9.85 4.25
N GLY A 84 1.52 -11.14 4.40
CA GLY A 84 1.38 -12.12 3.34
C GLY A 84 2.23 -11.72 2.13
N GLU A 85 1.60 -11.51 1.00
CA GLU A 85 2.27 -11.10 -0.27
C GLU A 85 2.25 -9.56 -0.47
N THR A 86 2.00 -8.76 0.56
CA THR A 86 2.10 -7.30 0.48
C THR A 86 3.29 -6.84 1.29
N GLN A 87 4.22 -6.14 0.64
CA GLN A 87 5.46 -5.68 1.26
C GLN A 87 5.74 -4.21 0.96
N ALA A 88 6.23 -3.50 1.97
CA ALA A 88 6.67 -2.12 1.87
C ALA A 88 8.02 -1.95 2.57
N ILE A 89 8.96 -1.27 1.92
CA ILE A 89 10.16 -0.73 2.54
C ILE A 89 9.89 0.75 2.83
N VAL A 90 10.05 1.15 4.07
CA VAL A 90 9.78 2.52 4.51
C VAL A 90 11.03 3.13 5.14
N ALA A 91 11.40 4.31 4.66
CA ALA A 91 12.53 5.07 5.18
C ALA A 91 12.04 6.41 5.76
N ALA A 92 12.48 6.73 6.96
CA ALA A 92 12.23 8.00 7.63
C ALA A 92 13.53 8.81 7.73
N THR A 93 13.43 10.09 7.37
CA THR A 93 14.51 11.05 7.43
C THR A 93 14.08 12.27 8.21
N LEU A 94 14.92 12.73 9.13
CA LEU A 94 14.74 13.97 9.87
C LEU A 94 15.52 15.11 9.20
N GLY A 95 14.90 16.26 9.14
CA GLY A 95 15.48 17.50 8.65
C GLY A 95 15.28 18.65 9.63
N SER A 96 15.86 19.78 9.35
CA SER A 96 15.64 21.02 10.08
C SER A 96 14.27 21.63 9.74
N SER A 97 13.85 22.65 10.50
CA SER A 97 12.63 23.40 10.19
C SER A 97 12.66 24.09 8.82
N ARG A 98 13.86 24.31 8.25
CA ARG A 98 14.03 24.90 6.90
C ARG A 98 13.67 23.93 5.79
N ASP A 99 13.67 22.63 6.08
CA ASP A 99 13.34 21.55 5.14
C ASP A 99 11.84 21.27 5.07
N ALA A 100 11.04 21.99 5.83
CA ALA A 100 9.59 21.87 5.83
C ALA A 100 8.99 22.25 4.46
N GLN A 101 7.94 21.55 4.05
CA GLN A 101 7.25 21.82 2.80
C GLN A 101 6.48 23.12 2.89
N ARG A 102 6.84 24.11 2.07
CA ARG A 102 6.04 25.33 1.91
C ARG A 102 4.86 25.06 0.99
N ILE A 103 3.69 25.47 1.41
CA ILE A 103 2.44 25.30 0.66
C ILE A 103 1.85 26.69 0.47
N GLU A 104 1.78 27.12 -0.79
CA GLU A 104 1.11 28.36 -1.20
C GLU A 104 -0.33 28.02 -1.63
N SER A 105 -1.30 28.64 -1.02
CA SER A 105 -2.71 28.50 -1.34
C SER A 105 -3.39 29.85 -1.46
N ILE A 106 -4.64 29.87 -1.92
CA ILE A 106 -5.46 31.10 -1.99
C ILE A 106 -5.66 31.71 -0.59
N GLU A 107 -5.61 30.88 0.46
CA GLU A 107 -5.79 31.29 1.86
C GLU A 107 -4.48 31.81 2.49
N GLY A 108 -3.36 31.75 1.78
CA GLY A 108 -2.05 32.19 2.23
C GLY A 108 -0.98 31.09 2.21
N GLU A 109 0.17 31.40 2.76
CA GLU A 109 1.31 30.49 2.90
C GLU A 109 1.17 29.68 4.19
N SER A 110 1.44 28.39 4.10
CA SER A 110 1.53 27.47 5.24
C SER A 110 2.76 26.58 5.13
N SER A 111 3.18 25.99 6.24
CA SER A 111 4.30 25.07 6.29
C SER A 111 3.86 23.73 6.85
N ASP A 112 4.29 22.63 6.20
CA ASP A 112 4.03 21.28 6.70
C ASP A 112 5.38 20.59 6.98
N ASN A 113 5.58 20.22 8.23
CA ASN A 113 6.80 19.57 8.72
C ASN A 113 6.73 18.03 8.66
N PHE A 114 5.62 17.46 8.17
CA PHE A 114 5.50 16.03 7.96
C PHE A 114 5.15 15.72 6.50
N MET A 115 6.07 15.10 5.79
CA MET A 115 5.92 14.66 4.41
C MET A 115 5.90 13.15 4.33
N LEU A 116 4.92 12.58 3.62
CA LEU A 116 4.86 11.15 3.33
C LEU A 116 4.68 10.93 1.83
N HIS A 117 5.62 10.23 1.23
CA HIS A 117 5.63 9.86 -0.17
C HIS A 117 5.32 8.36 -0.28
N TYR A 118 4.28 8.04 -1.03
CA TYR A 118 3.87 6.68 -1.32
C TYR A 118 4.18 6.36 -2.78
N ASN A 119 5.04 5.40 -3.02
CA ASN A 119 5.44 4.97 -4.35
C ASN A 119 4.89 3.57 -4.62
N PHE A 120 4.22 3.43 -5.76
CA PHE A 120 3.61 2.17 -6.20
C PHE A 120 4.07 1.84 -7.63
N PRO A 121 5.29 1.35 -7.78
CA PRO A 121 5.84 1.02 -9.08
C PRO A 121 5.13 -0.19 -9.71
N ALA A 122 5.17 -0.27 -11.05
CA ALA A 122 4.50 -1.33 -11.80
C ALA A 122 4.95 -2.73 -11.40
N TYR A 123 6.23 -2.91 -11.07
CA TYR A 123 6.77 -4.20 -10.64
C TYR A 123 6.10 -4.74 -9.36
N SER A 124 5.55 -3.86 -8.50
CA SER A 124 4.88 -4.29 -7.27
C SER A 124 3.63 -5.16 -7.52
N VAL A 125 3.12 -5.15 -8.72
CA VAL A 125 1.99 -5.99 -9.18
C VAL A 125 2.39 -6.94 -10.32
N GLY A 126 3.69 -7.05 -10.62
CA GLY A 126 4.21 -7.90 -11.69
C GLY A 126 4.01 -7.32 -13.10
N GLU A 127 3.83 -6.01 -13.20
CA GLU A 127 3.67 -5.32 -14.47
C GLU A 127 4.96 -4.61 -14.89
N ILE A 128 5.14 -4.44 -16.20
CA ILE A 128 6.19 -3.60 -16.79
C ILE A 128 5.61 -2.21 -16.99
N GLY A 129 6.29 -1.19 -16.51
CA GLY A 129 5.86 0.20 -16.67
C GLY A 129 7.01 1.17 -16.63
N MET A 130 6.89 2.26 -17.39
CA MET A 130 7.85 3.37 -17.29
C MET A 130 7.61 4.15 -16.00
N PRO A 131 8.68 4.59 -15.32
CA PRO A 131 8.56 5.50 -14.20
C PRO A 131 8.07 6.87 -14.75
N MET A 132 6.81 7.14 -14.50
CA MET A 132 6.18 8.44 -14.74
C MET A 132 5.98 9.12 -13.38
N GLY A 133 5.72 10.42 -13.36
CA GLY A 133 5.39 11.14 -12.13
C GLY A 133 4.23 10.50 -11.34
N PRO A 134 3.99 10.92 -10.10
CA PRO A 134 3.03 10.28 -9.20
C PRO A 134 1.63 10.24 -9.79
N LYS A 135 1.02 9.07 -9.79
CA LYS A 135 -0.34 8.83 -10.28
C LYS A 135 -1.36 9.22 -9.20
N ARG A 136 -2.62 9.42 -9.60
CA ARG A 136 -3.73 9.72 -8.67
C ARG A 136 -3.83 8.73 -7.50
N ARG A 137 -3.54 7.46 -7.77
CA ARG A 137 -3.52 6.40 -6.74
C ARG A 137 -2.45 6.67 -5.69
N GLU A 138 -1.25 7.02 -6.11
CA GLU A 138 -0.12 7.29 -5.21
C GLU A 138 -0.40 8.52 -4.35
N ILE A 139 -0.94 9.57 -4.95
CA ILE A 139 -1.35 10.79 -4.22
C ILE A 139 -2.43 10.46 -3.19
N GLY A 140 -3.48 9.74 -3.59
CA GLY A 140 -4.59 9.39 -2.70
C GLY A 140 -4.18 8.47 -1.55
N HIS A 141 -3.39 7.43 -1.84
CA HIS A 141 -2.88 6.50 -0.82
C HIS A 141 -1.85 7.15 0.09
N GLY A 142 -0.98 7.99 -0.45
CA GLY A 142 -0.03 8.78 0.34
C GLY A 142 -0.74 9.72 1.33
N ASN A 143 -1.76 10.43 0.86
CA ASN A 143 -2.57 11.29 1.72
C ASN A 143 -3.34 10.52 2.79
N LEU A 144 -3.84 9.32 2.48
CA LEU A 144 -4.50 8.45 3.45
C LEU A 144 -3.52 8.04 4.55
N ALA A 145 -2.33 7.55 4.19
CA ALA A 145 -1.29 7.17 5.13
C ALA A 145 -0.80 8.37 5.96
N LYS A 146 -0.57 9.52 5.31
CA LYS A 146 -0.16 10.76 5.97
C LYS A 146 -1.16 11.18 7.05
N ARG A 147 -2.47 11.18 6.76
CA ARG A 147 -3.51 11.54 7.74
C ARG A 147 -3.55 10.58 8.93
N ALA A 148 -3.40 9.28 8.67
CA ALA A 148 -3.40 8.28 9.73
C ALA A 148 -2.23 8.48 10.71
N ILE A 149 -1.04 8.77 10.19
CA ILE A 149 0.16 8.99 11.01
C ILE A 149 0.13 10.35 11.68
N LYS A 150 -0.34 11.40 11.01
CA LYS A 150 -0.38 12.77 11.56
C LYS A 150 -1.16 12.86 12.87
N ALA A 151 -2.14 11.99 13.07
CA ALA A 151 -2.94 11.95 14.31
C ALA A 151 -2.16 11.52 15.56
N VAL A 152 -1.00 10.88 15.38
CA VAL A 152 -0.18 10.34 16.47
C VAL A 152 1.25 10.91 16.52
N LEU A 153 1.55 11.88 15.66
CA LEU A 153 2.83 12.60 15.71
C LEU A 153 2.86 13.57 16.89
N PRO A 154 4.05 13.81 17.46
CA PRO A 154 4.22 14.84 18.47
C PRO A 154 3.97 16.23 17.86
N ASP A 155 3.60 17.19 18.72
CA ASP A 155 3.49 18.58 18.32
C ASP A 155 4.86 19.14 17.91
N VAL A 156 4.82 20.17 17.04
CA VAL A 156 6.05 20.80 16.51
C VAL A 156 6.88 21.44 17.64
N ASP A 157 6.23 21.92 18.67
CA ASP A 157 6.89 22.57 19.82
C ASP A 157 7.65 21.53 20.67
N ASP A 158 7.17 20.29 20.70
CA ASP A 158 7.81 19.18 21.42
C ASP A 158 8.89 18.47 20.57
N PHE A 159 8.73 18.50 19.25
CA PHE A 159 9.61 17.83 18.29
C PHE A 159 9.92 18.73 17.09
N GLY A 160 10.91 19.57 17.21
CA GLY A 160 11.26 20.62 16.25
C GLY A 160 11.87 20.16 14.92
N TYR A 161 11.75 18.88 14.55
CA TYR A 161 12.29 18.35 13.29
C TYR A 161 11.22 18.26 12.21
N THR A 162 11.65 18.46 10.97
CA THR A 162 10.85 18.10 9.80
C THR A 162 11.05 16.61 9.51
N MET A 163 9.96 15.88 9.32
CA MET A 163 9.97 14.46 9.05
C MET A 163 9.60 14.18 7.60
N ARG A 164 10.46 13.48 6.89
CA ARG A 164 10.16 12.98 5.54
C ARG A 164 10.18 11.47 5.54
N VAL A 165 9.06 10.87 5.17
CA VAL A 165 8.90 9.43 5.05
C VAL A 165 8.67 9.06 3.58
N VAL A 166 9.39 8.05 3.12
CA VAL A 166 9.23 7.47 1.79
C VAL A 166 8.86 6.00 1.95
N SER A 167 7.72 5.62 1.40
CA SER A 167 7.23 4.24 1.41
C SER A 167 7.26 3.68 -0.01
N GLU A 168 8.12 2.71 -0.24
CA GLU A 168 8.24 1.97 -1.49
C GLU A 168 7.49 0.65 -1.37
N ILE A 169 6.47 0.46 -2.19
CA ILE A 169 5.74 -0.80 -2.25
C ILE A 169 6.49 -1.76 -3.17
N THR A 170 7.08 -2.79 -2.59
CA THR A 170 7.86 -3.80 -3.33
C THR A 170 6.99 -4.92 -3.88
N GLU A 171 5.90 -5.26 -3.17
CA GLU A 171 4.91 -6.25 -3.61
C GLU A 171 3.52 -5.87 -3.10
N SER A 172 2.48 -6.12 -3.90
CA SER A 172 1.11 -5.79 -3.53
C SER A 172 0.10 -6.90 -3.83
N ASN A 173 -0.55 -7.35 -2.77
CA ASN A 173 -1.76 -8.19 -2.82
C ASN A 173 -2.87 -7.58 -1.94
N GLY A 174 -3.19 -6.33 -2.21
CA GLY A 174 -4.22 -5.54 -1.53
C GLY A 174 -3.74 -4.79 -0.29
N SER A 175 -4.37 -3.65 -0.05
CA SER A 175 -4.15 -2.76 1.11
C SER A 175 -2.69 -2.35 1.36
N SER A 176 -1.99 -1.96 0.30
CA SER A 176 -0.61 -1.46 0.37
C SER A 176 -0.50 -0.11 1.09
N SER A 177 -1.55 0.72 1.06
CA SER A 177 -1.58 1.95 1.86
C SER A 177 -1.53 1.68 3.37
N MET A 178 -2.18 0.61 3.85
CA MET A 178 -2.09 0.22 5.27
C MET A 178 -0.73 -0.39 5.60
N ALA A 179 -0.08 -1.09 4.67
CA ALA A 179 1.31 -1.50 4.82
C ALA A 179 2.23 -0.28 4.99
N SER A 180 1.98 0.81 4.24
CA SER A 180 2.70 2.07 4.41
C SER A 180 2.45 2.72 5.76
N VAL A 181 1.22 2.69 6.30
CA VAL A 181 0.93 3.19 7.66
C VAL A 181 1.73 2.41 8.71
N CYS A 182 1.68 1.08 8.67
CA CYS A 182 2.41 0.24 9.61
C CYS A 182 3.93 0.44 9.47
N GLY A 183 4.45 0.41 8.24
CA GLY A 183 5.87 0.62 7.98
C GLY A 183 6.34 2.03 8.39
N THR A 184 5.52 3.07 8.20
CA THR A 184 5.83 4.43 8.64
C THR A 184 5.91 4.50 10.17
N SER A 185 4.93 3.93 10.87
CA SER A 185 4.95 3.87 12.33
C SER A 185 6.23 3.20 12.82
N LEU A 186 6.57 2.05 12.27
CA LEU A 186 7.78 1.31 12.63
C LEU A 186 9.06 2.07 12.29
N SER A 187 9.14 2.71 11.11
CA SER A 187 10.32 3.47 10.70
C SER A 187 10.54 4.71 11.58
N LEU A 188 9.47 5.38 11.99
CA LEU A 188 9.55 6.51 12.93
C LEU A 188 9.95 6.05 14.34
N MET A 189 9.47 4.89 14.81
CA MET A 189 9.92 4.29 16.05
C MET A 189 11.39 3.85 15.99
N ALA A 190 11.86 3.41 14.83
CA ALA A 190 13.25 3.02 14.59
C ALA A 190 14.21 4.21 14.43
N VAL A 191 13.71 5.44 14.27
CA VAL A 191 14.50 6.67 14.40
C VAL A 191 15.00 6.78 15.85
N SER A 192 15.77 5.81 16.23
CA SER A 192 16.36 5.51 17.52
C SER A 192 16.51 6.71 18.45
N TYR A 193 15.52 7.15 18.99
CA TYR A 193 15.58 7.84 20.27
C TYR A 193 14.14 8.04 20.76
N THR A 194 13.72 7.22 21.62
CA THR A 194 13.02 7.49 22.90
C THR A 194 11.97 8.63 22.96
N HIS A 195 11.76 9.42 21.90
CA HIS A 195 10.85 10.56 21.89
C HIS A 195 9.61 10.39 21.01
N LEU A 196 9.58 9.39 20.13
CA LEU A 196 8.40 8.99 19.37
C LEU A 196 7.86 7.66 19.91
N THR A 197 7.52 7.63 21.17
CA THR A 197 6.63 6.58 21.67
C THR A 197 5.25 6.85 21.14
N LEU A 198 4.95 6.35 19.94
CA LEU A 198 3.57 6.23 19.51
C LEU A 198 2.83 5.41 20.56
N PRO A 199 1.66 5.85 21.04
CA PRO A 199 0.93 5.08 22.03
C PRO A 199 0.61 3.70 21.45
N THR A 200 1.26 2.67 21.96
CA THR A 200 1.06 1.27 21.58
C THR A 200 -0.19 0.66 22.21
N ASN A 201 -1.08 1.47 22.71
CA ASN A 201 -2.37 1.02 23.21
C ASN A 201 -3.31 0.71 22.06
N ILE A 202 -3.05 -0.40 21.39
CA ILE A 202 -4.06 -1.16 20.66
C ILE A 202 -4.51 -2.24 21.65
N GLY A 203 -5.44 -1.85 22.50
CA GLY A 203 -6.23 -2.79 23.30
C GLY A 203 -7.38 -3.33 22.48
#